data_453c7ddb865379698d1d09e95407d57e
#
_entry.id   453c7ddb865379698d1d09e95407d57e
#
_cell.length_a   1.000
_cell.length_b   1.000
_cell.length_c   1.000
_cell.angle_alpha   90.00
_cell.angle_beta   90.00
_cell.angle_gamma   90.00
#
_symmetry.space_group_name_H-M   'P 1'
#
loop_
_entity.id
_entity.type
_entity.pdbx_description
1 polymer ?
#
loop_
_entity_poly.entity_id
_entity_poly.type
_entity_poly.pdbx_seq_one_letter_code
_entity_poly.pdbx_strand_id
1 'polypeptide(L)'
;PEAPLVLGVVDAFEAAGLRCFGPRRAPSQLEGSKAFTKEFLRRHGIPTAGYATFTRANFDPDWVRRQRTPIVVKASGLAAGKGVVIAASADEAIATARDMFAGRFGSAGDEVVIEEFLPGEEASFIVIADGVHALPFATSQDHKRVGDGDTGPNTGGMEIGRAHV
;
A
#
# COMPACT_ATOMS: atom_id res chain seq x y z
N PRO A 1 2.41 0.13 -15.08
CA PRO A 1 1.54 1.05 -14.35
C PRO A 1 0.37 0.30 -13.70
N GLU A 2 0.06 0.60 -12.46
CA GLU A 2 -0.92 -0.12 -11.64
C GLU A 2 -2.36 0.13 -12.10
N ALA A 3 -2.65 1.32 -12.61
CA ALA A 3 -4.00 1.69 -12.99
C ALA A 3 -4.63 0.80 -14.09
N PRO A 4 -3.97 0.51 -15.22
CA PRO A 4 -4.49 -0.44 -16.20
C PRO A 4 -4.72 -1.84 -15.62
N LEU A 5 -3.84 -2.30 -14.71
CA LEU A 5 -3.95 -3.59 -14.06
C LEU A 5 -5.23 -3.67 -13.22
N VAL A 6 -5.44 -2.69 -12.35
CA VAL A 6 -6.62 -2.60 -11.47
C VAL A 6 -7.91 -2.42 -12.28
N LEU A 7 -7.84 -1.78 -13.45
CA LEU A 7 -8.96 -1.64 -14.38
C LEU A 7 -9.28 -2.92 -15.15
N GLY A 8 -8.40 -3.95 -15.11
CA GLY A 8 -8.66 -5.25 -15.71
C GLY A 8 -8.09 -5.41 -17.13
N VAL A 9 -6.90 -4.88 -17.39
CA VAL A 9 -6.22 -5.05 -18.70
C VAL A 9 -6.04 -6.52 -19.06
N VAL A 10 -5.75 -7.40 -18.08
CA VAL A 10 -5.59 -8.85 -18.32
C VAL A 10 -6.91 -9.46 -18.76
N ASP A 11 -8.03 -9.12 -18.08
CA ASP A 11 -9.37 -9.60 -18.45
C ASP A 11 -9.75 -9.15 -19.88
N ALA A 12 -9.40 -7.91 -20.27
CA ALA A 12 -9.65 -7.39 -21.61
C ALA A 12 -8.85 -8.14 -22.69
N PHE A 13 -7.57 -8.43 -22.45
CA PHE A 13 -6.72 -9.20 -23.36
C PHE A 13 -7.21 -10.63 -23.51
N GLU A 14 -7.56 -11.29 -22.41
CA GLU A 14 -8.12 -12.65 -22.43
C GLU A 14 -9.44 -12.69 -23.21
N ALA A 15 -10.34 -11.72 -22.99
CA ALA A 15 -11.59 -11.61 -23.74
C ALA A 15 -11.38 -11.42 -25.26
N ALA A 16 -10.27 -10.80 -25.65
CA ALA A 16 -9.85 -10.64 -27.05
C ALA A 16 -9.08 -11.85 -27.60
N GLY A 17 -8.91 -12.94 -26.84
CA GLY A 17 -8.13 -14.12 -27.22
C GLY A 17 -6.62 -13.90 -27.25
N LEU A 18 -6.14 -12.84 -26.63
CA LEU A 18 -4.73 -12.50 -26.56
C LEU A 18 -4.11 -13.03 -25.27
N ARG A 19 -2.88 -13.52 -25.36
CA ARG A 19 -2.12 -13.97 -24.18
C ARG A 19 -1.62 -12.77 -23.40
N CYS A 20 -1.90 -12.76 -22.09
CA CYS A 20 -1.41 -11.74 -21.18
C CYS A 20 -1.02 -12.39 -19.86
N PHE A 21 0.18 -12.07 -19.35
CA PHE A 21 0.64 -12.50 -18.05
C PHE A 21 0.37 -11.40 -17.02
N GLY A 22 -0.31 -11.76 -15.96
CA GLY A 22 -0.61 -10.85 -14.85
C GLY A 22 -1.88 -11.26 -14.09
N PRO A 23 -2.16 -10.62 -12.96
CA PRO A 23 -3.39 -10.85 -12.23
C PRO A 23 -4.59 -10.22 -12.96
N ARG A 24 -5.71 -10.94 -12.96
CA ARG A 24 -7.00 -10.40 -13.38
C ARG A 24 -7.45 -9.26 -12.46
N ARG A 25 -8.50 -8.55 -12.85
CA ARG A 25 -9.06 -7.42 -12.10
C ARG A 25 -9.35 -7.74 -10.64
N ALA A 26 -9.92 -8.91 -10.34
CA ALA A 26 -10.28 -9.27 -8.98
C ALA A 26 -9.05 -9.39 -8.06
N PRO A 27 -8.02 -10.20 -8.35
CA PRO A 27 -6.80 -10.23 -7.52
C PRO A 27 -6.00 -8.93 -7.57
N SER A 28 -6.10 -8.11 -8.62
CA SER A 28 -5.43 -6.80 -8.69
C SER A 28 -5.95 -5.80 -7.65
N GLN A 29 -7.06 -6.08 -6.98
CA GLN A 29 -7.53 -5.26 -5.85
C GLN A 29 -6.55 -5.27 -4.66
N LEU A 30 -5.68 -6.28 -4.56
CA LEU A 30 -4.60 -6.28 -3.57
C LEU A 30 -3.62 -5.10 -3.76
N GLU A 31 -3.46 -4.61 -4.98
CA GLU A 31 -2.70 -3.38 -5.28
C GLU A 31 -3.61 -2.15 -5.25
N GLY A 32 -4.83 -2.29 -5.77
CA GLY A 32 -5.75 -1.17 -5.98
C GLY A 32 -6.36 -0.58 -4.73
N SER A 33 -6.43 -1.34 -3.62
CA SER A 33 -7.05 -0.90 -2.37
C SER A 33 -6.29 -1.43 -1.15
N LYS A 34 -5.68 -0.52 -0.41
CA LYS A 34 -4.97 -0.87 0.83
C LYS A 34 -5.91 -1.42 1.90
N ALA A 35 -7.13 -0.89 1.97
CA ALA A 35 -8.15 -1.40 2.88
C ALA A 35 -8.55 -2.85 2.54
N PHE A 36 -8.77 -3.13 1.24
CA PHE A 36 -9.03 -4.51 0.79
C PHE A 36 -7.87 -5.44 1.13
N THR A 37 -6.63 -5.00 0.90
CA THR A 37 -5.43 -5.78 1.22
C THR A 37 -5.31 -6.06 2.70
N LYS A 38 -5.52 -5.09 3.55
CA LYS A 38 -5.51 -5.27 5.01
C LYS A 38 -6.56 -6.27 5.47
N GLU A 39 -7.78 -6.17 4.96
CA GLU A 39 -8.85 -7.12 5.27
C GLU A 39 -8.55 -8.53 4.75
N PHE A 40 -7.97 -8.64 3.55
CA PHE A 40 -7.51 -9.91 3.00
C PHE A 40 -6.46 -10.56 3.90
N LEU A 41 -5.42 -9.82 4.30
CA LEU A 41 -4.34 -10.31 5.17
C LEU A 41 -4.91 -10.78 6.52
N ARG A 42 -5.78 -9.98 7.14
CA ARG A 42 -6.46 -10.32 8.40
C ARG A 42 -7.26 -11.61 8.28
N ARG A 43 -8.08 -11.73 7.23
CA ARG A 43 -8.95 -12.89 6.99
C ARG A 43 -8.17 -14.18 6.78
N HIS A 44 -6.99 -14.09 6.17
CA HIS A 44 -6.13 -15.23 5.90
C HIS A 44 -5.04 -15.47 6.95
N GLY A 45 -5.04 -14.72 8.06
CA GLY A 45 -4.05 -14.86 9.12
C GLY A 45 -2.63 -14.51 8.69
N ILE A 46 -2.46 -13.68 7.66
CA ILE A 46 -1.15 -13.24 7.18
C ILE A 46 -0.72 -12.04 8.04
N PRO A 47 0.51 -12.07 8.62
CA PRO A 47 1.00 -10.98 9.47
C PRO A 47 1.00 -9.64 8.74
N THR A 48 0.52 -8.62 9.43
CA THR A 48 0.54 -7.23 8.96
C THR A 48 0.49 -6.29 10.16
N ALA A 49 0.87 -5.03 9.97
CA ALA A 49 0.73 -3.99 10.99
C ALA A 49 -0.71 -3.90 11.52
N GLY A 50 -0.88 -3.69 12.82
CA GLY A 50 -2.19 -3.39 13.42
C GLY A 50 -2.79 -2.15 12.76
N TYR A 51 -4.08 -2.19 12.41
CA TYR A 51 -4.70 -1.14 11.61
C TYR A 51 -6.18 -0.93 11.91
N ALA A 52 -6.69 0.21 11.47
CA ALA A 52 -8.11 0.44 11.27
C ALA A 52 -8.35 1.17 9.95
N THR A 53 -9.51 0.95 9.36
CA THR A 53 -9.94 1.59 8.13
C THR A 53 -11.08 2.54 8.42
N PHE A 54 -11.00 3.74 7.88
CA PHE A 54 -11.97 4.80 8.07
C PHE A 54 -12.40 5.41 6.74
N THR A 55 -13.66 5.81 6.72
CA THR A 55 -14.22 6.76 5.76
C THR A 55 -14.49 8.08 6.49
N ARG A 56 -14.83 9.12 5.76
CA ARG A 56 -15.24 10.41 6.36
C ARG A 56 -16.40 10.23 7.36
N ALA A 57 -17.31 9.29 7.10
CA ALA A 57 -18.52 9.10 7.88
C ALA A 57 -18.29 8.41 9.24
N ASN A 58 -17.27 7.53 9.31
CA ASN A 58 -16.99 6.73 10.51
C ASN A 58 -15.64 7.06 11.15
N PHE A 59 -15.00 8.15 10.76
CA PHE A 59 -13.69 8.53 11.29
C PHE A 59 -13.75 8.83 12.79
N ASP A 60 -12.93 8.14 13.56
CA ASP A 60 -12.83 8.29 15.02
C ASP A 60 -11.46 8.87 15.42
N PRO A 61 -11.35 10.20 15.64
CA PRO A 61 -10.11 10.82 16.11
C PRO A 61 -9.64 10.30 17.48
N ASP A 62 -10.56 9.87 18.34
CA ASP A 62 -10.18 9.37 19.66
C ASP A 62 -9.55 7.97 19.57
N TRP A 63 -9.97 7.18 18.60
CA TRP A 63 -9.26 5.93 18.28
C TRP A 63 -7.80 6.25 17.87
N VAL A 64 -7.58 7.26 17.03
CA VAL A 64 -6.23 7.67 16.60
C VAL A 64 -5.37 8.11 17.78
N ARG A 65 -5.95 8.89 18.71
CA ARG A 65 -5.23 9.36 19.92
C ARG A 65 -4.81 8.24 20.86
N ARG A 66 -5.45 7.09 20.79
CA ARG A 66 -5.08 5.90 21.57
C ARG A 66 -3.95 5.09 20.96
N GLN A 67 -3.54 5.39 19.72
CA GLN A 67 -2.45 4.66 19.07
C GLN A 67 -1.08 5.16 19.52
N ARG A 68 -0.07 4.27 19.40
CA ARG A 68 1.32 4.65 19.62
C ARG A 68 1.83 5.44 18.42
N THR A 69 2.69 6.44 18.69
CA THR A 69 3.35 7.22 17.64
C THR A 69 4.76 6.67 17.37
N PRO A 70 5.30 6.81 16.15
CA PRO A 70 4.66 7.41 14.99
C PRO A 70 3.50 6.57 14.46
N ILE A 71 2.58 7.20 13.71
CA ILE A 71 1.39 6.57 13.13
C ILE A 71 1.49 6.66 11.61
N VAL A 72 1.14 5.60 10.90
CA VAL A 72 1.13 5.61 9.43
C VAL A 72 -0.30 5.82 8.91
N VAL A 73 -0.49 6.86 8.11
CA VAL A 73 -1.78 7.23 7.49
C VAL A 73 -1.67 7.04 5.98
N LYS A 74 -2.56 6.22 5.40
CA LYS A 74 -2.51 5.84 3.98
C LYS A 74 -3.86 6.08 3.31
N ALA A 75 -3.86 6.81 2.19
CA ALA A 75 -4.99 6.78 1.26
C ALA A 75 -5.14 5.35 0.69
N SER A 76 -6.37 4.79 0.73
CA SER A 76 -6.60 3.39 0.38
C SER A 76 -6.38 3.12 -1.10
N GLY A 77 -6.81 4.02 -1.99
CA GLY A 77 -6.67 3.88 -3.43
C GLY A 77 -5.27 4.15 -3.96
N LEU A 78 -5.14 4.09 -5.28
CA LEU A 78 -3.90 4.41 -6.00
C LEU A 78 -3.61 5.92 -5.89
N ALA A 79 -2.48 6.27 -5.29
CA ALA A 79 -2.04 7.65 -5.08
C ALA A 79 -0.61 7.89 -5.58
N ALA A 80 -0.16 7.10 -6.58
CA ALA A 80 1.17 7.20 -7.21
C ALA A 80 2.33 7.27 -6.20
N GLY A 81 2.28 6.44 -5.15
CA GLY A 81 3.29 6.39 -4.09
C GLY A 81 3.27 7.56 -3.10
N LYS A 82 2.40 8.56 -3.29
CA LYS A 82 2.35 9.79 -2.47
C LYS A 82 1.30 9.78 -1.37
N GLY A 83 0.44 8.77 -1.33
CA GLY A 83 -0.68 8.67 -0.40
C GLY A 83 -0.33 8.08 0.97
N VAL A 84 0.94 8.12 1.39
CA VAL A 84 1.42 7.60 2.67
C VAL A 84 2.12 8.70 3.45
N VAL A 85 1.72 8.88 4.71
CA VAL A 85 2.32 9.85 5.64
C VAL A 85 2.64 9.13 6.95
N ILE A 86 3.85 9.28 7.42
CA ILE A 86 4.27 8.85 8.77
C ILE A 86 4.14 10.06 9.67
N ALA A 87 3.10 10.07 10.49
CA ALA A 87 2.78 11.16 11.40
C ALA A 87 3.51 10.98 12.74
N ALA A 88 4.22 12.00 13.18
CA ALA A 88 4.95 11.99 14.43
C ALA A 88 4.03 12.15 15.66
N SER A 89 2.80 12.61 15.45
CA SER A 89 1.81 12.80 16.52
C SER A 89 0.41 12.38 16.08
N ALA A 90 -0.47 12.13 17.05
CA ALA A 90 -1.87 11.82 16.78
C ALA A 90 -2.61 12.99 16.09
N ASP A 91 -2.30 14.22 16.45
CA ASP A 91 -2.93 15.40 15.84
C ASP A 91 -2.51 15.57 14.38
N GLU A 92 -1.25 15.29 14.05
CA GLU A 92 -0.77 15.23 12.66
C GLU A 92 -1.46 14.12 11.87
N ALA A 93 -1.61 12.93 12.45
CA ALA A 93 -2.33 11.82 11.82
C ALA A 93 -3.79 12.16 11.55
N ILE A 94 -4.47 12.80 12.51
CA ILE A 94 -5.86 13.25 12.38
C ILE A 94 -6.00 14.33 11.29
N ALA A 95 -5.10 15.31 11.27
CA ALA A 95 -5.09 16.35 10.24
C ALA A 95 -4.87 15.73 8.85
N THR A 96 -3.89 14.83 8.71
CA THR A 96 -3.58 14.10 7.47
C THR A 96 -4.80 13.30 6.98
N ALA A 97 -5.46 12.55 7.84
CA ALA A 97 -6.64 11.78 7.45
C ALA A 97 -7.77 12.70 6.96
N ARG A 98 -8.01 13.82 7.64
CA ARG A 98 -9.01 14.82 7.22
C ARG A 98 -8.68 15.44 5.86
N ASP A 99 -7.42 15.76 5.59
CA ASP A 99 -6.96 16.26 4.29
C ASP A 99 -7.20 15.23 3.17
N MET A 100 -6.93 13.95 3.45
CA MET A 100 -7.23 12.87 2.50
C MET A 100 -8.73 12.81 2.20
N PHE A 101 -9.58 12.82 3.23
CA PHE A 101 -11.05 12.87 3.07
C PHE A 101 -11.54 14.16 2.38
N ALA A 102 -10.78 15.25 2.46
CA ALA A 102 -11.11 16.50 1.76
C ALA A 102 -10.76 16.47 0.26
N GLY A 103 -10.20 15.34 -0.23
CA GLY A 103 -9.95 15.14 -1.66
C GLY A 103 -8.51 15.40 -2.09
N ARG A 104 -7.55 15.48 -1.17
CA ARG A 104 -6.11 15.66 -1.51
C ARG A 104 -5.61 14.66 -2.53
N PHE A 105 -6.18 13.44 -2.55
CA PHE A 105 -5.85 12.37 -3.50
C PHE A 105 -7.06 11.93 -4.33
N GLY A 106 -8.06 12.82 -4.53
CA GLY A 106 -9.30 12.46 -5.19
C GLY A 106 -10.00 11.30 -4.50
N SER A 107 -10.64 10.42 -5.24
CA SER A 107 -11.34 9.23 -4.70
C SER A 107 -10.43 8.22 -4.00
N ALA A 108 -9.11 8.27 -4.22
CA ALA A 108 -8.17 7.41 -3.50
C ALA A 108 -8.16 7.68 -1.98
N GLY A 109 -8.55 8.90 -1.57
CA GLY A 109 -8.65 9.33 -0.18
C GLY A 109 -10.04 9.18 0.44
N ASP A 110 -11.04 8.64 -0.26
CA ASP A 110 -12.39 8.43 0.28
C ASP A 110 -12.39 7.42 1.43
N GLU A 111 -11.42 6.52 1.41
CA GLU A 111 -11.11 5.57 2.47
C GLU A 111 -9.64 5.69 2.87
N VAL A 112 -9.38 5.66 4.18
CA VAL A 112 -8.04 5.83 4.76
C VAL A 112 -7.74 4.65 5.68
N VAL A 113 -6.56 4.07 5.51
CA VAL A 113 -6.01 3.08 6.44
C VAL A 113 -5.05 3.80 7.40
N ILE A 114 -5.28 3.63 8.68
CA ILE A 114 -4.38 4.10 9.75
C ILE A 114 -3.80 2.88 10.43
N GLU A 115 -2.48 2.80 10.49
CA GLU A 115 -1.79 1.63 11.00
C GLU A 115 -0.60 1.99 11.88
N GLU A 116 -0.16 1.03 12.69
CA GLU A 116 1.06 1.16 13.47
C GLU A 116 2.30 1.28 12.55
N PHE A 117 3.28 2.02 13.03
CA PHE A 117 4.60 2.06 12.38
C PHE A 117 5.40 0.83 12.79
N LEU A 118 5.85 0.07 11.81
CA LEU A 118 6.74 -1.08 12.02
C LEU A 118 8.20 -0.62 11.82
N PRO A 119 9.02 -0.61 12.87
CA PRO A 119 10.44 -0.34 12.72
C PRO A 119 11.16 -1.56 12.12
N GLY A 120 12.14 -1.34 11.28
CA GLY A 120 12.95 -2.39 10.68
C GLY A 120 13.44 -2.03 9.29
N GLU A 121 14.27 -2.89 8.73
CA GLU A 121 14.68 -2.79 7.34
C GLU A 121 13.60 -3.35 6.42
N GLU A 122 13.35 -2.65 5.33
CA GLU A 122 12.43 -3.11 4.28
C GLU A 122 13.14 -4.12 3.36
N ALA A 123 12.44 -5.17 2.99
CA ALA A 123 12.90 -6.12 1.98
C ALA A 123 11.74 -6.49 1.05
N SER A 124 11.98 -6.40 -0.25
CA SER A 124 11.06 -6.88 -1.28
C SER A 124 11.33 -8.35 -1.55
N PHE A 125 10.32 -9.19 -1.35
CA PHE A 125 10.35 -10.61 -1.70
C PHE A 125 9.39 -10.83 -2.87
N ILE A 126 9.96 -10.99 -4.07
CA ILE A 126 9.22 -11.06 -5.32
C ILE A 126 9.12 -12.51 -5.78
N VAL A 127 7.94 -12.92 -6.22
CA VAL A 127 7.70 -14.26 -6.77
C VAL A 127 6.96 -14.17 -8.11
N ILE A 128 7.20 -15.13 -9.01
CA ILE A 128 6.29 -15.43 -10.11
C ILE A 128 5.40 -16.58 -9.70
N ALA A 129 4.10 -16.47 -9.90
CA ALA A 129 3.13 -17.51 -9.60
C ALA A 129 2.18 -17.74 -10.78
N ASP A 130 1.85 -19.03 -11.02
CA ASP A 130 0.92 -19.48 -12.06
C ASP A 130 -0.42 -19.98 -11.47
N GLY A 131 -0.60 -19.84 -10.17
CA GLY A 131 -1.77 -20.33 -9.41
C GLY A 131 -1.57 -21.71 -8.80
N VAL A 132 -0.51 -22.44 -9.17
CA VAL A 132 -0.15 -23.76 -8.61
C VAL A 132 1.27 -23.75 -8.04
N HIS A 133 2.18 -23.07 -8.73
CA HIS A 133 3.59 -22.98 -8.37
C HIS A 133 3.94 -21.52 -8.08
N ALA A 134 4.92 -21.31 -7.20
CA ALA A 134 5.54 -20.02 -6.95
C ALA A 134 7.06 -20.14 -7.05
N LEU A 135 7.67 -19.33 -7.90
CA LEU A 135 9.12 -19.29 -8.08
C LEU A 135 9.65 -17.95 -7.53
N PRO A 136 10.47 -17.98 -6.46
CA PRO A 136 11.05 -16.76 -5.93
C PRO A 136 12.14 -16.20 -6.82
N PHE A 137 12.20 -14.87 -6.91
CA PHE A 137 13.32 -14.12 -7.47
C PHE A 137 14.32 -13.73 -6.39
N ALA A 138 15.42 -13.10 -6.81
CA ALA A 138 16.33 -12.42 -5.91
C ALA A 138 15.58 -11.34 -5.10
N THR A 139 15.96 -11.20 -3.83
CA THR A 139 15.41 -10.15 -2.97
C THR A 139 15.98 -8.79 -3.36
N SER A 140 15.21 -7.74 -3.11
CA SER A 140 15.64 -6.35 -3.28
C SER A 140 15.23 -5.51 -2.09
N GLN A 141 15.73 -4.28 -2.03
CA GLN A 141 15.31 -3.27 -1.07
C GLN A 141 14.87 -2.03 -1.84
N ASP A 142 13.68 -1.53 -1.51
CA ASP A 142 13.17 -0.28 -2.05
C ASP A 142 13.69 0.89 -1.20
N HIS A 143 14.51 1.75 -1.83
CA HIS A 143 15.02 2.97 -1.22
C HIS A 143 14.09 4.13 -1.57
N LYS A 144 13.07 4.36 -0.76
CA LYS A 144 11.98 5.29 -1.05
C LYS A 144 12.37 6.77 -0.99
N ARG A 145 13.38 7.12 -0.20
CA ARG A 145 13.74 8.52 0.01
C ARG A 145 14.89 8.97 -0.87
N VAL A 146 14.84 10.24 -1.32
CA VAL A 146 15.78 10.77 -2.31
C VAL A 146 17.18 11.03 -1.75
N GLY A 147 17.30 11.25 -0.44
CA GLY A 147 18.57 11.63 0.20
C GLY A 147 19.22 10.49 0.96
N ASP A 148 20.54 10.58 1.11
CA ASP A 148 21.35 9.65 1.88
C ASP A 148 20.83 9.51 3.33
N GLY A 149 20.94 8.30 3.88
CA GLY A 149 20.46 8.02 5.23
C GLY A 149 18.94 8.03 5.37
N ASP A 150 18.22 7.69 4.31
CA ASP A 150 16.75 7.62 4.26
C ASP A 150 16.08 8.95 4.62
N THR A 151 16.56 10.05 4.01
CA THR A 151 16.10 11.42 4.24
C THR A 151 15.42 12.03 3.02
N GLY A 152 14.64 13.11 3.24
CA GLY A 152 13.97 13.84 2.18
C GLY A 152 12.64 13.24 1.74
N PRO A 153 12.07 13.72 0.62
CA PRO A 153 10.78 13.25 0.11
C PRO A 153 10.89 11.85 -0.51
N ASN A 154 9.75 11.16 -0.57
CA ASN A 154 9.62 9.88 -1.27
C ASN A 154 9.77 10.07 -2.78
N THR A 155 10.42 9.11 -3.42
CA THR A 155 10.56 8.99 -4.88
C THR A 155 9.73 7.80 -5.39
N GLY A 156 9.66 7.61 -6.71
CA GLY A 156 9.17 6.37 -7.32
C GLY A 156 10.27 5.32 -7.34
N GLY A 157 9.94 4.08 -7.12
CA GLY A 157 10.74 2.87 -7.03
C GLY A 157 12.26 2.97 -7.27
N MET A 158 13.02 2.75 -6.23
CA MET A 158 14.49 2.63 -6.29
C MET A 158 14.93 1.30 -5.67
N GLU A 159 14.42 0.19 -6.23
CA GLU A 159 14.75 -1.15 -5.77
C GLU A 159 16.17 -1.52 -6.19
N ILE A 160 17.01 -1.80 -5.20
CA ILE A 160 18.38 -2.30 -5.41
C ILE A 160 18.41 -3.76 -4.99
N GLY A 161 18.91 -4.63 -5.88
CA GLY A 161 19.09 -6.05 -5.59
C GLY A 161 20.02 -6.24 -4.38
N ARG A 162 19.60 -7.08 -3.44
CA ARG A 162 20.45 -7.48 -2.30
C ARG A 162 21.33 -8.66 -2.72
N ALA A 163 22.63 -8.54 -2.51
CA ALA A 163 23.52 -9.70 -2.58
C ALA A 163 23.14 -10.68 -1.47
N HIS A 164 22.98 -11.94 -1.81
CA HIS A 164 22.91 -13.00 -0.81
C HIS A 164 24.32 -13.16 -0.21
N VAL A 165 24.44 -12.88 1.07
CA VAL A 165 25.63 -13.19 1.88
C VAL A 165 25.41 -14.55 2.50
#